data_89fb473bee1933388b4e66daf87527b0
#
_entry.id   89fb473bee1933388b4e66daf87527b0
#
_cell.length_a   1.000
_cell.length_b   1.000
_cell.length_c   1.000
_cell.angle_alpha   90.00
_cell.angle_beta   90.00
_cell.angle_gamma   90.00
#
_symmetry.space_group_name_H-M   'P 1'
#
loop_
_entity.id
_entity.type
_entity.pdbx_description
1 polymer ?
#
loop_
_entity_poly.entity_id
_entity_poly.type
_entity_poly.pdbx_seq_one_letter_code
_entity_poly.pdbx_strand_id
1 'polypeptide(L)'
;MMTAYGFMWSVIRLGTALDWRWVTHMSARAFIVAELAASLAWQVVVYSHADKSFWHPVSVAEYAAISGTCLAVVYFFERRVVRQGMLPLLRLADLASAVFIGISIFALSNLSFISTATPFSGRAGWEVFYIRTLVDLAGYAILFAQFERIQQSATERELASIQASLDAQHHQYLAAKEDMEHVARAHHDLKHQVAAIRAELDPERAATSFAELESSIEQIGQQYHSSNAVLDVILTTKGRACAAADINFTAVADGANAVERAVRYLT
;
A
#
# COMPACT_ATOMS: atom_id res chain seq x y z
N MET A 1 -13.16 6.68 31.91
CA MET A 1 -12.82 6.74 30.50
C MET A 1 -11.38 6.33 30.21
N MET A 2 -10.36 7.08 30.64
CA MET A 2 -8.95 6.77 30.34
C MET A 2 -8.53 5.35 30.75
N THR A 3 -9.00 4.88 31.89
CA THR A 3 -8.74 3.50 32.38
C THR A 3 -9.36 2.42 31.49
N ALA A 4 -10.61 2.61 31.03
CA ALA A 4 -11.29 1.66 30.16
C ALA A 4 -10.63 1.61 28.78
N TYR A 5 -10.32 2.77 28.19
CA TYR A 5 -9.59 2.83 26.92
C TYR A 5 -8.19 2.19 27.04
N GLY A 6 -7.44 2.53 28.10
CA GLY A 6 -6.14 1.93 28.34
C GLY A 6 -6.17 0.41 28.53
N PHE A 7 -7.20 -0.10 29.20
CA PHE A 7 -7.43 -1.54 29.34
C PHE A 7 -7.72 -2.21 27.99
N MET A 8 -8.63 -1.65 27.18
CA MET A 8 -8.93 -2.14 25.84
C MET A 8 -7.69 -2.13 24.94
N TRP A 9 -6.92 -1.05 24.98
CA TRP A 9 -5.68 -0.94 24.21
C TRP A 9 -4.68 -2.03 24.63
N SER A 10 -4.53 -2.27 25.92
CA SER A 10 -3.63 -3.30 26.45
C SER A 10 -4.08 -4.71 26.04
N VAL A 11 -5.37 -5.00 26.11
CA VAL A 11 -5.93 -6.30 25.70
C VAL A 11 -5.68 -6.54 24.21
N ILE A 12 -5.94 -5.55 23.34
CA ILE A 12 -5.70 -5.68 21.90
C ILE A 12 -4.20 -5.82 21.63
N ARG A 13 -3.35 -5.05 22.30
CA ARG A 13 -1.89 -5.12 22.15
C ARG A 13 -1.30 -6.46 22.55
N LEU A 14 -1.78 -7.05 23.61
CA LEU A 14 -1.34 -8.36 24.10
C LEU A 14 -1.91 -9.51 23.26
N GLY A 15 -3.13 -9.35 22.75
CA GLY A 15 -3.81 -10.39 21.98
C GLY A 15 -3.47 -10.41 20.48
N THR A 16 -2.75 -9.40 19.97
CA THR A 16 -2.45 -9.28 18.53
C THR A 16 -1.00 -8.88 18.29
N ALA A 17 -0.45 -9.31 17.15
CA ALA A 17 0.88 -8.89 16.68
C ALA A 17 0.84 -7.57 15.87
N LEU A 18 -0.21 -6.76 16.01
CA LEU A 18 -0.39 -5.53 15.24
C LEU A 18 0.59 -4.43 15.68
N ASP A 19 0.95 -3.56 14.73
CA ASP A 19 1.68 -2.33 15.04
C ASP A 19 0.86 -1.44 16.00
N TRP A 20 1.54 -0.69 16.87
CA TRP A 20 0.91 0.18 17.88
C TRP A 20 -0.09 1.18 17.27
N ARG A 21 0.15 1.62 16.03
CA ARG A 21 -0.76 2.52 15.30
C ARG A 21 -2.10 1.87 15.03
N TRP A 22 -2.07 0.63 14.56
CA TRP A 22 -3.29 -0.16 14.34
C TRP A 22 -3.98 -0.52 15.65
N VAL A 23 -3.22 -0.86 16.69
CA VAL A 23 -3.78 -1.11 18.03
C VAL A 23 -4.54 0.12 18.51
N THR A 24 -3.97 1.32 18.38
CA THR A 24 -4.61 2.57 18.81
C THR A 24 -5.87 2.89 17.98
N HIS A 25 -5.79 2.73 16.66
CA HIS A 25 -6.94 2.94 15.77
C HIS A 25 -8.08 1.95 16.07
N MET A 26 -7.77 0.67 16.22
CA MET A 26 -8.77 -0.35 16.55
C MET A 26 -9.36 -0.16 17.94
N SER A 27 -8.56 0.29 18.90
CA SER A 27 -9.04 0.62 20.26
C SER A 27 -10.01 1.80 20.22
N ALA A 28 -9.77 2.83 19.43
CA ALA A 28 -10.68 3.95 19.28
C ALA A 28 -12.04 3.51 18.71
N ARG A 29 -12.02 2.65 17.68
CA ARG A 29 -13.24 2.09 17.10
C ARG A 29 -13.99 1.19 18.09
N ALA A 30 -13.29 0.25 18.72
CA ALA A 30 -13.88 -0.65 19.69
C ALA A 30 -14.49 0.11 20.88
N PHE A 31 -13.87 1.20 21.29
CA PHE A 31 -14.40 2.06 22.35
C PHE A 31 -15.73 2.71 21.95
N ILE A 32 -15.85 3.27 20.75
CA ILE A 32 -17.10 3.87 20.26
C ILE A 32 -18.17 2.80 20.05
N VAL A 33 -17.82 1.61 19.57
CA VAL A 33 -18.76 0.48 19.47
C VAL A 33 -19.27 0.05 20.82
N ALA A 34 -18.41 0.02 21.84
CA ALA A 34 -18.82 -0.30 23.20
C ALA A 34 -19.76 0.76 23.80
N GLU A 35 -19.50 2.05 23.57
CA GLU A 35 -20.37 3.15 23.97
C GLU A 35 -21.73 3.07 23.25
N LEU A 36 -21.73 2.82 21.93
CA LEU A 36 -22.96 2.62 21.16
C LEU A 36 -23.80 1.43 21.70
N ALA A 37 -23.17 0.29 21.91
CA ALA A 37 -23.87 -0.89 22.42
C ALA A 37 -24.44 -0.63 23.83
N ALA A 38 -23.66 0.03 24.70
CA ALA A 38 -24.11 0.37 26.04
C ALA A 38 -25.24 1.42 26.04
N SER A 39 -25.13 2.47 25.23
CA SER A 39 -26.16 3.53 25.15
C SER A 39 -27.47 2.99 24.58
N LEU A 40 -27.42 2.19 23.52
CA LEU A 40 -28.58 1.55 22.92
C LEU A 40 -29.28 0.60 23.89
N ALA A 41 -28.51 -0.30 24.52
CA ALA A 41 -29.05 -1.27 25.47
C ALA A 41 -29.68 -0.57 26.69
N TRP A 42 -29.01 0.46 27.22
CA TRP A 42 -29.55 1.24 28.33
C TRP A 42 -30.85 1.93 27.96
N GLN A 43 -30.93 2.55 26.80
CA GLN A 43 -32.13 3.23 26.30
C GLN A 43 -33.33 2.28 26.23
N VAL A 44 -33.15 1.09 25.68
CA VAL A 44 -34.24 0.10 25.55
C VAL A 44 -34.66 -0.43 26.92
N VAL A 45 -33.71 -0.79 27.80
CA VAL A 45 -34.04 -1.29 29.15
C VAL A 45 -34.80 -0.27 29.97
N VAL A 46 -34.39 1.01 29.93
CA VAL A 46 -35.09 2.09 30.64
C VAL A 46 -36.50 2.30 30.10
N TYR A 47 -36.66 2.18 28.78
CA TYR A 47 -37.99 2.28 28.15
C TYR A 47 -38.91 1.09 28.54
N SER A 48 -38.35 -0.15 28.52
CA SER A 48 -39.13 -1.36 28.77
C SER A 48 -39.48 -1.55 30.28
N HIS A 49 -38.63 -1.05 31.18
CA HIS A 49 -38.72 -1.30 32.63
C HIS A 49 -38.62 -0.02 33.47
N ALA A 50 -39.34 1.02 33.06
CA ALA A 50 -39.30 2.31 33.77
C ALA A 50 -39.59 2.25 35.28
N ASP A 51 -40.34 1.22 35.72
CA ASP A 51 -40.74 1.05 37.11
C ASP A 51 -39.87 0.05 37.89
N LYS A 52 -38.87 -0.59 37.27
CA LYS A 52 -38.02 -1.62 37.88
C LYS A 52 -36.60 -1.13 38.10
N SER A 53 -35.97 -1.69 39.17
CA SER A 53 -34.54 -1.49 39.38
C SER A 53 -33.73 -2.11 38.22
N PHE A 54 -32.69 -1.45 37.79
CA PHE A 54 -31.73 -1.98 36.80
C PHE A 54 -31.16 -3.36 37.20
N TRP A 55 -30.95 -3.59 38.49
CA TRP A 55 -30.43 -4.85 39.03
C TRP A 55 -31.44 -6.00 39.02
N HIS A 56 -32.63 -5.78 38.49
CA HIS A 56 -33.57 -6.88 38.32
C HIS A 56 -33.04 -7.87 37.27
N PRO A 57 -33.05 -9.19 37.51
CA PRO A 57 -32.45 -10.17 36.58
C PRO A 57 -32.94 -10.07 35.16
N VAL A 58 -34.20 -9.72 34.94
CA VAL A 58 -34.77 -9.52 33.58
C VAL A 58 -34.16 -8.32 32.90
N SER A 59 -33.96 -7.19 33.60
CA SER A 59 -33.36 -5.97 33.02
C SER A 59 -31.91 -6.22 32.67
N VAL A 60 -31.15 -6.94 33.49
CA VAL A 60 -29.74 -7.32 33.19
C VAL A 60 -29.66 -8.26 31.98
N ALA A 61 -30.57 -9.25 31.90
CA ALA A 61 -30.61 -10.19 30.78
C ALA A 61 -30.96 -9.45 29.47
N GLU A 62 -31.92 -8.54 29.49
CA GLU A 62 -32.30 -7.70 28.33
C GLU A 62 -31.13 -6.80 27.87
N TYR A 63 -30.46 -6.13 28.82
CA TYR A 63 -29.28 -5.32 28.53
C TYR A 63 -28.17 -6.16 27.85
N ALA A 64 -27.89 -7.34 28.37
CA ALA A 64 -26.88 -8.24 27.81
C ALA A 64 -27.27 -8.75 26.42
N ALA A 65 -28.55 -9.07 26.20
CA ALA A 65 -29.06 -9.53 24.91
C ALA A 65 -28.96 -8.41 23.83
N ILE A 66 -29.35 -7.20 24.16
CA ILE A 66 -29.32 -6.06 23.23
C ILE A 66 -27.87 -5.68 22.91
N SER A 67 -27.01 -5.57 23.94
CA SER A 67 -25.59 -5.29 23.74
C SER A 67 -24.92 -6.37 22.90
N GLY A 68 -25.18 -7.65 23.18
CA GLY A 68 -24.66 -8.78 22.42
C GLY A 68 -25.12 -8.77 20.96
N THR A 69 -26.40 -8.45 20.72
CA THR A 69 -26.94 -8.33 19.36
C THR A 69 -26.28 -7.18 18.61
N CYS A 70 -26.13 -6.01 19.24
CA CYS A 70 -25.45 -4.87 18.65
C CYS A 70 -24.00 -5.22 18.25
N LEU A 71 -23.24 -5.83 19.15
CA LEU A 71 -21.89 -6.28 18.90
C LEU A 71 -21.82 -7.33 17.78
N ALA A 72 -22.77 -8.27 17.73
CA ALA A 72 -22.85 -9.27 16.68
C ALA A 72 -23.12 -8.66 15.30
N VAL A 73 -24.00 -7.66 15.22
CA VAL A 73 -24.29 -6.91 13.99
C VAL A 73 -23.04 -6.16 13.52
N VAL A 74 -22.39 -5.43 14.42
CA VAL A 74 -21.14 -4.71 14.10
C VAL A 74 -20.06 -5.68 13.62
N TYR A 75 -19.87 -6.80 14.34
CA TYR A 75 -18.92 -7.84 13.94
C TYR A 75 -19.20 -8.40 12.55
N PHE A 76 -20.46 -8.63 12.20
CA PHE A 76 -20.85 -9.13 10.89
C PHE A 76 -20.51 -8.14 9.77
N PHE A 77 -20.74 -6.84 9.99
CA PHE A 77 -20.35 -5.78 9.04
C PHE A 77 -18.83 -5.66 8.93
N GLU A 78 -18.13 -5.60 10.05
CA GLU A 78 -16.67 -5.44 10.06
C GLU A 78 -15.94 -6.65 9.46
N ARG A 79 -16.44 -7.87 9.71
CA ARG A 79 -15.86 -9.09 9.13
C ARG A 79 -15.80 -9.06 7.61
N ARG A 80 -16.73 -8.39 6.94
CA ARG A 80 -16.74 -8.27 5.48
C ARG A 80 -15.63 -7.36 4.98
N VAL A 81 -15.33 -6.31 5.70
CA VAL A 81 -14.34 -5.29 5.31
C VAL A 81 -12.91 -5.71 5.70
N VAL A 82 -12.73 -6.29 6.88
CA VAL A 82 -11.40 -6.69 7.40
C VAL A 82 -10.87 -7.98 6.73
N ARG A 83 -11.69 -8.74 6.03
CA ARG A 83 -11.36 -10.08 5.51
C ARG A 83 -10.32 -10.09 4.37
N GLN A 84 -9.92 -8.98 3.81
CA GLN A 84 -9.20 -8.93 2.54
C GLN A 84 -7.76 -8.40 2.61
N GLY A 85 -6.92 -8.93 3.48
CA GLY A 85 -5.51 -8.74 3.24
C GLY A 85 -4.70 -8.09 4.35
N MET A 86 -3.42 -7.86 4.08
CA MET A 86 -2.51 -7.16 4.98
C MET A 86 -3.04 -5.76 5.30
N LEU A 87 -3.03 -5.41 6.57
CA LEU A 87 -3.37 -4.05 7.01
C LEU A 87 -2.34 -3.07 6.42
N PRO A 88 -2.78 -2.04 5.69
CA PRO A 88 -1.87 -1.09 5.06
C PRO A 88 -1.10 -0.28 6.11
N LEU A 89 0.02 0.33 5.71
CA LEU A 89 0.77 1.22 6.59
C LEU A 89 -0.09 2.42 6.96
N LEU A 90 -0.45 2.52 8.25
CA LEU A 90 -1.29 3.61 8.77
C LEU A 90 -0.47 4.90 8.90
N ARG A 91 -0.92 5.99 8.28
CA ARG A 91 -0.30 7.30 8.41
C ARG A 91 -0.62 7.90 9.78
N LEU A 92 0.30 8.66 10.34
CA LEU A 92 0.07 9.36 11.61
C LEU A 92 -1.12 10.33 11.55
N ALA A 93 -1.37 10.94 10.39
CA ALA A 93 -2.52 11.81 10.19
C ALA A 93 -3.85 11.06 10.30
N ASP A 94 -3.94 9.84 9.73
CA ASP A 94 -5.15 9.01 9.80
C ASP A 94 -5.38 8.53 11.25
N LEU A 95 -4.30 8.19 11.96
CA LEU A 95 -4.37 7.84 13.37
C LEU A 95 -4.83 9.04 14.23
N ALA A 96 -4.23 10.21 14.03
CA ALA A 96 -4.59 11.43 14.76
C ALA A 96 -6.05 11.81 14.54
N SER A 97 -6.54 11.71 13.29
CA SER A 97 -7.94 11.97 12.97
C SER A 97 -8.89 10.96 13.63
N ALA A 98 -8.56 9.67 13.65
CA ALA A 98 -9.38 8.65 14.32
C ALA A 98 -9.47 8.89 15.84
N VAL A 99 -8.34 9.20 16.48
CA VAL A 99 -8.31 9.53 17.91
C VAL A 99 -9.09 10.82 18.21
N PHE A 100 -8.91 11.85 17.38
CA PHE A 100 -9.65 13.11 17.52
C PHE A 100 -11.15 12.90 17.38
N ILE A 101 -11.59 12.14 16.37
CA ILE A 101 -13.00 11.78 16.17
C ILE A 101 -13.53 11.04 17.40
N GLY A 102 -12.80 10.02 17.89
CA GLY A 102 -13.20 9.25 19.07
C GLY A 102 -13.36 10.11 20.32
N ILE A 103 -12.42 11.02 20.59
CA ILE A 103 -12.49 11.94 21.71
C ILE A 103 -13.67 12.90 21.57
N SER A 104 -13.88 13.46 20.37
CA SER A 104 -14.98 14.40 20.09
C SER A 104 -16.34 13.75 20.26
N ILE A 105 -16.51 12.53 19.75
CA ILE A 105 -17.76 11.77 19.89
C ILE A 105 -18.03 11.47 21.36
N PHE A 106 -17.02 10.98 22.09
CA PHE A 106 -17.16 10.72 23.52
C PHE A 106 -17.53 11.99 24.30
N ALA A 107 -16.87 13.10 24.02
CA ALA A 107 -17.17 14.39 24.67
C ALA A 107 -18.60 14.84 24.40
N LEU A 108 -19.04 14.77 23.14
CA LEU A 108 -20.42 15.13 22.75
C LEU A 108 -21.46 14.18 23.35
N SER A 109 -21.21 12.88 23.30
CA SER A 109 -22.10 11.84 23.85
C SER A 109 -22.30 12.00 25.36
N ASN A 110 -21.26 12.43 26.09
CA ASN A 110 -21.31 12.57 27.55
C ASN A 110 -21.53 14.00 28.04
N LEU A 111 -21.62 14.99 27.14
CA LEU A 111 -21.75 16.41 27.53
C LEU A 111 -22.98 16.65 28.41
N SER A 112 -24.11 16.01 28.09
CA SER A 112 -25.38 16.13 28.84
C SER A 112 -25.30 15.56 30.27
N PHE A 113 -24.33 14.67 30.55
CA PHE A 113 -24.13 14.11 31.89
C PHE A 113 -23.15 14.90 32.74
N ILE A 114 -22.29 15.71 32.11
CA ILE A 114 -21.27 16.51 32.81
C ILE A 114 -21.88 17.80 33.37
N SER A 115 -22.83 18.40 32.67
CA SER A 115 -23.47 19.65 33.09
C SER A 115 -24.88 19.74 32.60
N THR A 116 -25.83 19.92 33.55
CA THR A 116 -27.26 20.14 33.27
C THR A 116 -27.59 21.59 32.91
N ALA A 117 -26.59 22.49 32.93
CA ALA A 117 -26.77 23.93 32.75
C ALA A 117 -26.16 24.48 31.45
N THR A 118 -25.90 23.64 30.46
CA THR A 118 -25.35 24.10 29.17
C THR A 118 -26.45 24.22 28.11
N PRO A 119 -26.27 25.06 27.09
CA PRO A 119 -27.20 25.16 25.96
C PRO A 119 -27.40 23.83 25.21
N PHE A 120 -26.49 22.90 25.40
CA PHE A 120 -26.47 21.57 24.77
C PHE A 120 -26.99 20.44 25.68
N SER A 121 -27.17 20.70 26.99
CA SER A 121 -27.87 19.81 27.90
C SER A 121 -29.35 20.17 27.84
N GLY A 122 -30.15 19.33 27.17
CA GLY A 122 -31.59 19.41 27.30
C GLY A 122 -31.98 19.32 28.79
N ARG A 123 -33.07 19.96 29.18
CA ARG A 123 -33.64 19.74 30.51
C ARG A 123 -33.96 18.26 30.65
N ALA A 124 -33.18 17.57 31.46
CA ALA A 124 -33.11 16.16 31.77
C ALA A 124 -34.40 15.35 31.41
N GLY A 125 -34.54 15.01 30.16
CA GLY A 125 -35.64 14.20 29.64
C GLY A 125 -35.08 12.97 28.89
N TRP A 126 -35.97 12.19 28.35
CA TRP A 126 -35.67 11.03 27.53
C TRP A 126 -34.84 11.37 26.28
N GLU A 127 -34.87 12.62 25.82
CA GLU A 127 -34.15 13.13 24.65
C GLU A 127 -32.64 13.00 24.78
N VAL A 128 -32.09 13.06 25.98
CA VAL A 128 -30.64 12.92 26.23
C VAL A 128 -30.16 11.55 25.80
N PHE A 129 -30.91 10.48 26.04
CA PHE A 129 -30.56 9.13 25.67
C PHE A 129 -30.57 8.93 24.15
N TYR A 130 -31.55 9.51 23.43
CA TYR A 130 -31.63 9.47 21.98
C TYR A 130 -30.45 10.19 21.35
N ILE A 131 -30.13 11.39 21.82
CA ILE A 131 -29.00 12.19 21.32
C ILE A 131 -27.70 11.40 21.51
N ARG A 132 -27.48 10.80 22.67
CA ARG A 132 -26.30 9.98 22.95
C ARG A 132 -26.16 8.83 21.96
N THR A 133 -27.20 8.03 21.81
CA THR A 133 -27.21 6.88 20.92
C THR A 133 -26.98 7.29 19.46
N LEU A 134 -27.60 8.40 19.01
CA LEU A 134 -27.40 8.92 17.66
C LEU A 134 -25.97 9.44 17.43
N VAL A 135 -25.38 10.12 18.42
CA VAL A 135 -24.00 10.61 18.35
C VAL A 135 -23.02 9.44 18.28
N ASP A 136 -23.22 8.41 19.11
CA ASP A 136 -22.38 7.21 19.11
C ASP A 136 -22.51 6.45 17.78
N LEU A 137 -23.72 6.33 17.22
CA LEU A 137 -23.98 5.71 15.92
C LEU A 137 -23.32 6.50 14.78
N ALA A 138 -23.47 7.82 14.77
CA ALA A 138 -22.81 8.69 13.79
C ALA A 138 -21.28 8.57 13.87
N GLY A 139 -20.77 8.52 15.09
CA GLY A 139 -19.36 8.33 15.35
C GLY A 139 -18.81 7.00 14.83
N TYR A 140 -19.54 5.94 15.08
CA TYR A 140 -19.20 4.64 14.51
C TYR A 140 -19.19 4.68 12.98
N ALA A 141 -20.22 5.26 12.35
CA ALA A 141 -20.32 5.37 10.91
C ALA A 141 -19.15 6.18 10.30
N ILE A 142 -18.74 7.28 10.94
CA ILE A 142 -17.59 8.09 10.50
C ILE A 142 -16.29 7.30 10.60
N LEU A 143 -16.03 6.62 11.73
CA LEU A 143 -14.82 5.81 11.90
C LEU A 143 -14.80 4.60 10.96
N PHE A 144 -15.96 4.02 10.66
CA PHE A 144 -16.10 2.94 9.69
C PHE A 144 -15.77 3.43 8.28
N ALA A 145 -16.35 4.55 7.85
CA ALA A 145 -16.07 5.16 6.55
C ALA A 145 -14.60 5.59 6.40
N GLN A 146 -14.00 6.12 7.48
CA GLN A 146 -12.56 6.43 7.50
C GLN A 146 -11.71 5.18 7.28
N PHE A 147 -12.03 4.09 7.96
CA PHE A 147 -11.30 2.83 7.80
C PHE A 147 -11.42 2.28 6.37
N GLU A 148 -12.63 2.29 5.80
CA GLU A 148 -12.87 1.86 4.44
C GLU A 148 -12.06 2.70 3.44
N ARG A 149 -12.02 4.02 3.64
CA ARG A 149 -11.20 4.93 2.83
C ARG A 149 -9.69 4.62 2.92
N ILE A 150 -9.19 4.28 4.10
CA ILE A 150 -7.78 3.86 4.28
C ILE A 150 -7.50 2.60 3.47
N GLN A 151 -8.39 1.61 3.51
CA GLN A 151 -8.27 0.37 2.76
C GLN A 151 -8.31 0.63 1.23
N GLN A 152 -9.26 1.40 0.76
CA GLN A 152 -9.37 1.76 -0.66
C GLN A 152 -8.11 2.47 -1.17
N SER A 153 -7.65 3.48 -0.43
CA SER A 153 -6.43 4.22 -0.79
C SER A 153 -5.17 3.34 -0.82
N ALA A 154 -5.10 2.29 0.00
CA ALA A 154 -4.01 1.33 -0.03
C ALA A 154 -4.07 0.45 -1.29
N THR A 155 -5.25 -0.06 -1.62
CA THR A 155 -5.47 -0.86 -2.84
C THR A 155 -5.18 -0.06 -4.11
N GLU A 156 -5.62 1.21 -4.17
CA GLU A 156 -5.32 2.10 -5.30
C GLU A 156 -3.81 2.31 -5.50
N ARG A 157 -3.05 2.47 -4.41
CA ARG A 157 -1.58 2.60 -4.48
C ARG A 157 -0.92 1.33 -4.95
N GLU A 158 -1.38 0.18 -4.50
CA GLU A 158 -0.87 -1.11 -4.94
C GLU A 158 -1.12 -1.31 -6.44
N LEU A 159 -2.33 -1.03 -6.92
CA LEU A 159 -2.66 -1.07 -8.33
C LEU A 159 -1.79 -0.11 -9.16
N ALA A 160 -1.62 1.13 -8.71
CA ALA A 160 -0.75 2.10 -9.38
C ALA A 160 0.71 1.63 -9.45
N SER A 161 1.22 0.99 -8.40
CA SER A 161 2.56 0.40 -8.37
C SER A 161 2.72 -0.75 -9.36
N ILE A 162 1.71 -1.63 -9.45
CA ILE A 162 1.70 -2.74 -10.41
C ILE A 162 1.65 -2.19 -11.84
N GLN A 163 0.80 -1.21 -12.11
CA GLN A 163 0.72 -0.57 -13.43
C GLN A 163 2.05 0.05 -13.85
N ALA A 164 2.69 0.82 -12.95
CA ALA A 164 4.01 1.42 -13.22
C ALA A 164 5.08 0.35 -13.52
N SER A 165 5.05 -0.78 -12.82
CA SER A 165 5.95 -1.91 -13.09
C SER A 165 5.70 -2.57 -14.44
N LEU A 166 4.43 -2.75 -14.82
CA LEU A 166 4.06 -3.29 -16.14
C LEU A 166 4.47 -2.36 -17.27
N ASP A 167 4.26 -1.04 -17.12
CA ASP A 167 4.68 -0.04 -18.10
C ASP A 167 6.22 -0.05 -18.28
N ALA A 168 6.97 -0.12 -17.18
CA ALA A 168 8.42 -0.23 -17.24
C ALA A 168 8.89 -1.50 -17.97
N GLN A 169 8.26 -2.66 -17.69
CA GLN A 169 8.54 -3.90 -18.39
C GLN A 169 8.18 -3.82 -19.88
N HIS A 170 7.06 -3.18 -20.22
CA HIS A 170 6.67 -2.98 -21.61
C HIS A 170 7.67 -2.12 -22.37
N HIS A 171 8.13 -1.03 -21.79
CA HIS A 171 9.17 -0.19 -22.39
C HIS A 171 10.50 -0.95 -22.58
N GLN A 172 10.90 -1.76 -21.60
CA GLN A 172 12.09 -2.61 -21.74
C GLN A 172 11.92 -3.64 -22.86
N TYR A 173 10.74 -4.24 -22.98
CA TYR A 173 10.44 -5.18 -24.07
C TYR A 173 10.51 -4.51 -25.45
N LEU A 174 9.94 -3.31 -25.60
CA LEU A 174 9.98 -2.57 -26.86
C LEU A 174 11.42 -2.19 -27.24
N ALA A 175 12.23 -1.73 -26.28
CA ALA A 175 13.66 -1.42 -26.50
C ALA A 175 14.45 -2.66 -26.92
N ALA A 176 14.24 -3.80 -26.24
CA ALA A 176 14.89 -5.05 -26.61
C ALA A 176 14.46 -5.56 -27.99
N LYS A 177 13.20 -5.38 -28.38
CA LYS A 177 12.70 -5.71 -29.71
C LYS A 177 13.38 -4.85 -30.79
N GLU A 178 13.47 -3.54 -30.56
CA GLU A 178 14.15 -2.61 -31.46
C GLU A 178 15.63 -2.97 -31.65
N ASP A 179 16.32 -3.29 -30.54
CA ASP A 179 17.70 -3.76 -30.60
C ASP A 179 17.84 -5.05 -31.42
N MET A 180 16.92 -6.03 -31.24
CA MET A 180 16.93 -7.25 -32.06
C MET A 180 16.70 -6.97 -33.54
N GLU A 181 15.84 -6.05 -33.89
CA GLU A 181 15.59 -5.64 -35.27
C GLU A 181 16.84 -4.94 -35.89
N HIS A 182 17.57 -4.15 -35.08
CA HIS A 182 18.86 -3.57 -35.50
C HIS A 182 19.91 -4.64 -35.75
N VAL A 183 20.05 -5.62 -34.87
CA VAL A 183 20.98 -6.74 -35.04
C VAL A 183 20.62 -7.57 -36.29
N ALA A 184 19.33 -7.84 -36.51
CA ALA A 184 18.88 -8.57 -37.70
C ALA A 184 19.20 -7.84 -39.01
N ARG A 185 19.02 -6.52 -39.05
CA ARG A 185 19.40 -5.68 -40.19
C ARG A 185 20.90 -5.70 -40.43
N ALA A 186 21.71 -5.50 -39.39
CA ALA A 186 23.16 -5.54 -39.48
C ALA A 186 23.65 -6.91 -39.99
N HIS A 187 23.08 -8.01 -39.51
CA HIS A 187 23.38 -9.36 -39.98
C HIS A 187 23.02 -9.55 -41.46
N HIS A 188 21.88 -9.03 -41.91
CA HIS A 188 21.49 -9.07 -43.33
C HIS A 188 22.48 -8.29 -44.20
N ASP A 189 22.88 -7.11 -43.78
CA ASP A 189 23.82 -6.26 -44.54
C ASP A 189 25.22 -6.90 -44.62
N LEU A 190 25.68 -7.47 -43.52
CA LEU A 190 26.94 -8.23 -43.51
C LEU A 190 26.89 -9.41 -44.49
N LYS A 191 25.76 -10.14 -44.52
CA LYS A 191 25.63 -11.26 -45.47
C LYS A 191 25.73 -10.79 -46.94
N HIS A 192 25.15 -9.64 -47.24
CA HIS A 192 25.23 -9.05 -48.57
C HIS A 192 26.64 -8.57 -48.91
N GLN A 193 27.35 -7.93 -47.97
CA GLN A 193 28.75 -7.52 -48.15
C GLN A 193 29.65 -8.74 -48.37
N VAL A 194 29.53 -9.81 -47.58
CA VAL A 194 30.29 -11.02 -47.80
C VAL A 194 30.02 -11.67 -49.17
N ALA A 195 28.75 -11.66 -49.60
CA ALA A 195 28.40 -12.17 -50.93
C ALA A 195 29.00 -11.35 -52.07
N ALA A 196 29.01 -10.02 -51.94
CA ALA A 196 29.65 -9.10 -52.92
C ALA A 196 31.18 -9.33 -53.01
N ILE A 197 31.87 -9.44 -51.89
CA ILE A 197 33.32 -9.73 -51.84
C ILE A 197 33.65 -11.08 -52.48
N ARG A 198 32.80 -12.10 -52.28
CA ARG A 198 33.00 -13.41 -52.93
C ARG A 198 32.80 -13.39 -54.44
N ALA A 199 32.03 -12.43 -54.93
CA ALA A 199 31.80 -12.24 -56.38
C ALA A 199 32.87 -11.40 -57.05
N GLU A 200 33.75 -10.70 -56.30
CA GLU A 200 34.83 -9.86 -56.82
C GLU A 200 35.98 -10.76 -57.32
N LEU A 201 36.34 -10.58 -58.58
CA LEU A 201 37.40 -11.32 -59.24
C LEU A 201 38.79 -10.64 -59.14
N ASP A 202 38.85 -9.39 -58.69
CA ASP A 202 40.06 -8.63 -58.53
C ASP A 202 40.61 -8.76 -57.10
N PRO A 203 41.81 -9.32 -56.91
CA PRO A 203 42.38 -9.57 -55.54
C PRO A 203 42.65 -8.31 -54.74
N GLU A 204 42.98 -7.16 -55.37
CA GLU A 204 43.23 -5.90 -54.66
C GLU A 204 41.92 -5.27 -54.17
N ARG A 205 40.87 -5.33 -54.94
CA ARG A 205 39.56 -4.84 -54.56
C ARG A 205 38.92 -5.73 -53.51
N ALA A 206 39.09 -7.02 -53.63
CA ALA A 206 38.67 -7.99 -52.60
C ALA A 206 39.30 -7.71 -51.23
N ALA A 207 40.61 -7.41 -51.23
CA ALA A 207 41.35 -7.10 -49.99
C ALA A 207 40.86 -5.82 -49.32
N THR A 208 40.55 -4.75 -50.12
CA THR A 208 40.00 -3.50 -49.60
C THR A 208 38.62 -3.71 -49.01
N SER A 209 37.78 -4.46 -49.69
CA SER A 209 36.41 -4.76 -49.20
C SER A 209 36.39 -5.68 -47.94
N PHE A 210 37.40 -6.55 -47.80
CA PHE A 210 37.60 -7.31 -46.55
C PHE A 210 38.02 -6.40 -45.39
N ALA A 211 38.91 -5.42 -45.61
CA ALA A 211 39.28 -4.48 -44.56
C ALA A 211 38.10 -3.60 -44.10
N GLU A 212 37.26 -3.17 -45.04
CA GLU A 212 35.98 -2.45 -44.71
C GLU A 212 35.01 -3.32 -43.92
N LEU A 213 34.90 -4.61 -44.29
CA LEU A 213 34.07 -5.56 -43.56
C LEU A 213 34.60 -5.82 -42.13
N GLU A 214 35.91 -5.96 -41.96
CA GLU A 214 36.56 -6.18 -40.67
C GLU A 214 36.33 -4.96 -39.74
N SER A 215 36.45 -3.74 -40.28
CA SER A 215 36.10 -2.49 -39.56
C SER A 215 34.62 -2.45 -39.15
N SER A 216 33.72 -2.87 -40.04
CA SER A 216 32.27 -2.91 -39.74
C SER A 216 31.94 -3.98 -38.68
N ILE A 217 32.61 -5.11 -38.70
CA ILE A 217 32.48 -6.16 -37.68
C ILE A 217 33.01 -5.68 -36.32
N GLU A 218 34.15 -4.98 -36.30
CA GLU A 218 34.67 -4.38 -35.07
C GLU A 218 33.71 -3.37 -34.43
N GLN A 219 33.05 -2.57 -35.24
CA GLN A 219 32.03 -1.63 -34.74
C GLN A 219 30.79 -2.33 -34.19
N ILE A 220 30.39 -3.46 -34.79
CA ILE A 220 29.28 -4.29 -34.29
C ILE A 220 29.72 -5.14 -33.11
N GLY A 221 31.01 -5.58 -33.09
CA GLY A 221 31.59 -6.51 -32.13
C GLY A 221 32.00 -5.93 -30.78
N GLN A 222 31.82 -4.62 -30.52
CA GLN A 222 32.06 -4.05 -29.20
C GLN A 222 30.95 -4.44 -28.22
N GLN A 223 30.59 -5.72 -28.17
CA GLN A 223 29.84 -6.30 -27.08
C GLN A 223 30.80 -6.81 -26.02
N TYR A 224 30.76 -6.21 -24.86
CA TYR A 224 31.53 -6.70 -23.72
C TYR A 224 30.88 -7.98 -23.19
N HIS A 225 31.70 -9.03 -23.01
CA HIS A 225 31.30 -10.31 -22.45
C HIS A 225 31.98 -10.51 -21.09
N SER A 226 31.32 -10.08 -20.01
CA SER A 226 31.83 -10.13 -18.65
C SER A 226 31.27 -11.28 -17.81
N SER A 227 30.56 -12.25 -18.41
CA SER A 227 29.77 -13.28 -17.73
C SER A 227 28.58 -12.74 -16.90
N ASN A 228 28.28 -11.45 -16.98
CA ASN A 228 27.14 -10.80 -16.33
C ASN A 228 26.36 -9.97 -17.35
N ALA A 229 25.19 -10.46 -17.73
CA ALA A 229 24.35 -9.85 -18.77
C ALA A 229 24.01 -8.36 -18.50
N VAL A 230 23.83 -7.97 -17.24
CA VAL A 230 23.53 -6.58 -16.86
C VAL A 230 24.75 -5.69 -17.08
N LEU A 231 25.93 -6.18 -16.68
CA LEU A 231 27.19 -5.46 -16.85
C LEU A 231 27.54 -5.33 -18.32
N ASP A 232 27.32 -6.38 -19.11
CA ASP A 232 27.55 -6.38 -20.56
C ASP A 232 26.69 -5.32 -21.28
N VAL A 233 25.41 -5.19 -20.91
CA VAL A 233 24.53 -4.15 -21.45
C VAL A 233 25.01 -2.74 -21.10
N ILE A 234 25.41 -2.53 -19.84
CA ILE A 234 25.92 -1.22 -19.38
C ILE A 234 27.23 -0.85 -20.09
N LEU A 235 28.20 -1.78 -20.15
CA LEU A 235 29.48 -1.56 -20.78
C LEU A 235 29.35 -1.30 -22.29
N THR A 236 28.50 -2.09 -22.98
CA THR A 236 28.21 -1.93 -24.40
C THR A 236 27.56 -0.56 -24.68
N THR A 237 26.57 -0.17 -23.87
CA THR A 237 25.90 1.13 -24.04
C THR A 237 26.86 2.30 -23.80
N LYS A 238 27.68 2.23 -22.76
CA LYS A 238 28.67 3.27 -22.44
C LYS A 238 29.83 3.30 -23.45
N GLY A 239 30.29 2.11 -23.88
CA GLY A 239 31.31 2.01 -24.92
C GLY A 239 30.86 2.66 -26.23
N ARG A 240 29.63 2.40 -26.68
CA ARG A 240 29.05 3.05 -27.87
C ARG A 240 28.94 4.58 -27.72
N ALA A 241 28.50 5.06 -26.57
CA ALA A 241 28.42 6.50 -26.30
C ALA A 241 29.82 7.15 -26.31
N CYS A 242 30.84 6.50 -25.77
CA CYS A 242 32.22 6.95 -25.79
C CYS A 242 32.79 6.95 -27.21
N ALA A 243 32.55 5.88 -27.98
CA ALA A 243 32.98 5.81 -29.39
C ALA A 243 32.35 6.91 -30.27
N ALA A 244 31.05 7.20 -30.07
CA ALA A 244 30.36 8.29 -30.75
C ALA A 244 30.92 9.69 -30.41
N ALA A 245 31.59 9.81 -29.24
CA ALA A 245 32.24 11.04 -28.78
C ALA A 245 33.76 11.05 -29.03
N ASP A 246 34.31 10.09 -29.80
CA ASP A 246 35.73 9.89 -30.07
C ASP A 246 36.57 9.71 -28.78
N ILE A 247 35.98 9.05 -27.76
CA ILE A 247 36.61 8.75 -26.48
C ILE A 247 37.01 7.30 -26.43
N ASN A 248 38.29 7.04 -26.18
CA ASN A 248 38.78 5.66 -26.01
C ASN A 248 38.32 5.13 -24.65
N PHE A 249 37.40 4.14 -24.66
CA PHE A 249 36.84 3.52 -23.49
C PHE A 249 37.41 2.12 -23.25
N THR A 250 38.13 1.94 -22.14
CA THR A 250 38.66 0.65 -21.71
C THR A 250 38.02 0.26 -20.38
N ALA A 251 37.39 -0.91 -20.33
CA ALA A 251 36.78 -1.42 -19.12
C ALA A 251 37.48 -2.76 -18.72
N VAL A 252 37.87 -2.82 -17.45
CA VAL A 252 38.37 -4.07 -16.85
C VAL A 252 37.38 -4.44 -15.75
N ALA A 253 36.61 -5.51 -15.97
CA ALA A 253 35.54 -5.90 -15.04
C ALA A 253 35.65 -7.43 -14.78
N ASP A 254 35.67 -7.80 -13.49
CA ASP A 254 35.49 -9.17 -13.05
C ASP A 254 33.98 -9.40 -12.80
N GLY A 255 33.30 -10.08 -13.74
CA GLY A 255 31.86 -10.29 -13.73
C GLY A 255 31.33 -11.09 -12.54
N ALA A 256 32.16 -11.88 -11.89
CA ALA A 256 31.74 -12.75 -10.78
C ALA A 256 31.37 -11.99 -9.50
N ASN A 257 31.97 -10.80 -9.28
CA ASN A 257 31.79 -10.03 -8.04
C ASN A 257 31.01 -8.71 -8.20
N ALA A 258 30.59 -8.37 -9.42
CA ALA A 258 29.97 -7.07 -9.71
C ALA A 258 28.54 -6.94 -9.13
N VAL A 259 27.78 -8.03 -9.05
CA VAL A 259 26.38 -8.02 -8.55
C VAL A 259 26.35 -7.76 -7.04
N GLU A 260 27.28 -8.34 -6.29
CA GLU A 260 27.29 -8.22 -4.83
C GLU A 260 27.68 -6.81 -4.35
N ARG A 261 28.47 -6.07 -5.13
CA ARG A 261 28.83 -4.68 -4.84
C ARG A 261 27.77 -3.68 -5.28
N ALA A 262 27.10 -3.89 -6.41
CA ALA A 262 26.04 -3.01 -6.89
C ALA A 262 24.82 -2.99 -5.94
N VAL A 263 24.48 -4.13 -5.34
CA VAL A 263 23.40 -4.23 -4.33
C VAL A 263 23.75 -3.46 -3.04
N ARG A 264 25.04 -3.37 -2.69
CA ARG A 264 25.52 -2.69 -1.47
C ARG A 264 25.51 -1.15 -1.56
N TYR A 265 25.42 -0.56 -2.76
CA TYR A 265 25.36 0.89 -2.99
C TYR A 265 23.93 1.39 -3.27
N LEU A 266 22.94 0.50 -3.34
CA LEU A 266 21.54 0.83 -3.57
C LEU A 266 20.65 0.62 -2.32
N THR A 267 21.24 0.21 -1.20
CA THR A 267 20.62 0.15 0.13
C THR A 267 21.18 1.25 1.03
#